data_a690388851b967e60d5761a79e6b881c
#
_entry.id   a690388851b967e60d5761a79e6b881c
#
_cell.length_a   1.000
_cell.length_b   1.000
_cell.length_c   1.000
_cell.angle_alpha   90.00
_cell.angle_beta   90.00
_cell.angle_gamma   90.00
#
_symmetry.space_group_name_H-M   'P 1'
#
loop_
_entity.id
_entity.type
_entity.pdbx_description
1 polymer ?
#
loop_
_entity_poly.entity_id
_entity_poly.type
_entity_poly.pdbx_seq_one_letter_code
_entity_poly.pdbx_strand_id
1 'polypeptide(L)'
;MSLVTVGFDLASLTTGDIASYSPIDGRLLGRVASTTTSELNDALSQSVSAFHQWRTVPAPRRGELVRLFGAVVRKHKAELAQLITLEAGKVSSEAAGEVQEIIDICDFAVGLSRQLYGLTITSERREHHLLERWHPLGPVGVITAFNFPMAVWAWNASLALVCGNSIVWKPSEKTPLTACALFHVLNAVCASFSDAPQGLSKLIQGDRTIGEHLVKDRRVTLLSATGSTRMGREVAAQVARRFGRSLLELGGNNAMIVSPSAREDLAVRAITFSVAATTGQRCTTLRRLYIHESKYDVIISRLKKAFGSLHIGNPLSDDVLVGPLIDETAFNTMQQSLAAARVAGARITYGERVTMAGLSNGYYVRPALVELDSMIDVCKEETFAPILYVFRYRHLEQAIAQNNEVAQGLSSSLMTQDLSESERFLSAEGSDCGIANINIGPSGAEIGGAFGGEKETGGGREAGSDSWKAYMRRQTQTINYSSELPLAQGVKFDIG
;
A
#
# COMPACT_ATOMS: atom_id res chain seq x y z
N MET A 1 -14.82 -18.46 20.65
CA MET A 1 -13.41 -18.08 20.90
C MET A 1 -13.42 -16.59 21.16
N SER A 2 -13.18 -16.16 22.40
CA SER A 2 -13.16 -14.74 22.77
C SER A 2 -11.88 -14.13 22.21
N LEU A 3 -11.95 -13.35 21.17
CA LEU A 3 -10.84 -12.57 20.62
C LEU A 3 -10.74 -11.27 21.42
N VAL A 4 -10.19 -11.35 22.62
CA VAL A 4 -9.75 -10.16 23.36
C VAL A 4 -8.38 -9.78 22.84
N THR A 5 -8.38 -8.89 21.85
CA THR A 5 -7.13 -8.39 21.25
C THR A 5 -6.76 -7.08 21.95
N VAL A 6 -5.69 -7.08 22.75
CA VAL A 6 -5.17 -5.84 23.39
C VAL A 6 -6.18 -5.16 24.34
N GLY A 7 -7.06 -5.92 25.01
CA GLY A 7 -8.17 -5.35 25.79
C GLY A 7 -9.34 -4.87 24.92
N PHE A 8 -9.29 -5.09 23.63
CA PHE A 8 -10.38 -4.83 22.69
C PHE A 8 -11.23 -6.09 22.52
N ASP A 9 -12.44 -6.07 23.02
CA ASP A 9 -13.37 -7.19 22.94
C ASP A 9 -14.19 -7.11 21.64
N LEU A 10 -13.80 -7.94 20.66
CA LEU A 10 -14.55 -8.07 19.41
C LEU A 10 -16.01 -8.55 19.64
N ALA A 11 -16.26 -9.30 20.73
CA ALA A 11 -17.61 -9.75 21.05
C ALA A 11 -18.54 -8.60 21.44
N SER A 12 -18.01 -7.42 21.77
CA SER A 12 -18.80 -6.22 22.03
C SER A 12 -19.29 -5.55 20.74
N LEU A 13 -18.71 -5.86 19.58
CA LEU A 13 -19.09 -5.29 18.29
C LEU A 13 -20.26 -6.07 17.65
N THR A 14 -21.41 -5.99 18.27
CA THR A 14 -22.62 -6.71 17.85
C THR A 14 -23.65 -5.82 17.16
N THR A 15 -23.49 -4.52 17.24
CA THR A 15 -24.43 -3.53 16.73
C THR A 15 -23.78 -2.61 15.69
N GLY A 16 -24.53 -2.22 14.68
CA GLY A 16 -24.08 -1.34 13.61
C GLY A 16 -24.58 -1.82 12.24
N ASP A 17 -24.45 -0.95 11.28
CA ASP A 17 -24.92 -1.15 9.90
C ASP A 17 -23.85 -1.77 8.98
N ILE A 18 -22.56 -1.65 9.33
CA ILE A 18 -21.47 -2.31 8.59
C ILE A 18 -21.21 -3.67 9.21
N ALA A 19 -21.49 -4.73 8.47
CA ALA A 19 -21.24 -6.11 8.89
C ALA A 19 -19.89 -6.57 8.29
N SER A 20 -19.04 -7.17 9.13
CA SER A 20 -17.81 -7.84 8.72
C SER A 20 -18.02 -9.35 8.67
N TYR A 21 -17.69 -9.96 7.53
CA TYR A 21 -17.80 -11.39 7.30
C TYR A 21 -16.42 -12.00 7.05
N SER A 22 -16.20 -13.19 7.59
CA SER A 22 -14.98 -13.93 7.29
C SER A 22 -15.01 -14.49 5.86
N PRO A 23 -13.99 -14.22 5.04
CA PRO A 23 -13.88 -14.85 3.73
C PRO A 23 -13.58 -16.35 3.81
N ILE A 24 -13.22 -16.86 4.98
CA ILE A 24 -12.90 -18.29 5.22
C ILE A 24 -14.15 -19.17 5.03
N ASP A 25 -15.26 -18.77 5.64
CA ASP A 25 -16.47 -19.58 5.72
C ASP A 25 -17.77 -18.76 5.57
N GLY A 26 -17.68 -17.46 5.36
CA GLY A 26 -18.82 -16.54 5.22
C GLY A 26 -19.51 -16.19 6.53
N ARG A 27 -18.99 -16.61 7.69
CA ARG A 27 -19.60 -16.29 8.99
C ARG A 27 -19.46 -14.81 9.33
N LEU A 28 -20.46 -14.26 10.02
CA LEU A 28 -20.40 -12.93 10.59
C LEU A 28 -19.37 -12.89 11.73
N LEU A 29 -18.42 -11.96 11.64
CA LEU A 29 -17.42 -11.72 12.68
C LEU A 29 -17.86 -10.64 13.68
N GLY A 30 -18.52 -9.60 13.20
CA GLY A 30 -18.98 -8.49 14.01
C GLY A 30 -19.63 -7.39 13.17
N ARG A 31 -20.07 -6.34 13.85
CA ARG A 31 -20.68 -5.16 13.22
C ARG A 31 -20.12 -3.88 13.81
N VAL A 32 -19.94 -2.86 12.98
CA VAL A 32 -19.57 -1.51 13.41
C VAL A 32 -20.57 -0.50 12.88
N ALA A 33 -20.73 0.60 13.59
CA ALA A 33 -21.58 1.70 13.13
C ALA A 33 -20.88 2.57 12.10
N SER A 34 -21.60 2.98 11.07
CA SER A 34 -21.12 4.01 10.14
C SER A 34 -21.02 5.35 10.85
N THR A 35 -19.97 6.08 10.55
CA THR A 35 -19.76 7.46 10.97
C THR A 35 -20.74 8.36 10.23
N THR A 36 -21.50 9.16 10.96
CA THR A 36 -22.38 10.17 10.37
C THR A 36 -21.59 11.37 9.84
N THR A 37 -22.19 12.17 8.98
CA THR A 37 -21.56 13.41 8.48
C THR A 37 -21.24 14.39 9.63
N SER A 38 -22.06 14.42 10.68
CA SER A 38 -21.80 15.25 11.87
C SER A 38 -20.58 14.77 12.62
N GLU A 39 -20.48 13.47 12.90
CA GLU A 39 -19.33 12.87 13.58
C GLU A 39 -18.04 13.02 12.76
N LEU A 40 -18.11 12.92 11.43
CA LEU A 40 -16.97 13.21 10.55
C LEU A 40 -16.53 14.66 10.69
N ASN A 41 -17.47 15.61 10.71
CA ASN A 41 -17.17 17.03 10.89
C ASN A 41 -16.50 17.29 12.25
N ASP A 42 -16.97 16.66 13.31
CA ASP A 42 -16.38 16.76 14.65
C ASP A 42 -14.99 16.12 14.72
N ALA A 43 -14.81 14.94 14.10
CA ALA A 43 -13.52 14.27 14.00
C ALA A 43 -12.47 15.14 13.29
N LEU A 44 -12.85 15.79 12.19
CA LEU A 44 -11.98 16.70 11.44
C LEU A 44 -11.65 17.97 12.25
N SER A 45 -12.63 18.54 12.97
CA SER A 45 -12.41 19.71 13.82
C SER A 45 -11.45 19.40 14.98
N GLN A 46 -11.64 18.25 15.63
CA GLN A 46 -10.72 17.76 16.67
C GLN A 46 -9.32 17.47 16.11
N SER A 47 -9.23 16.89 14.91
CA SER A 47 -7.96 16.63 14.24
C SER A 47 -7.18 17.92 13.94
N VAL A 48 -7.86 18.99 13.51
CA VAL A 48 -7.25 20.32 13.34
C VAL A 48 -6.72 20.87 14.67
N SER A 49 -7.52 20.81 15.73
CA SER A 49 -7.10 21.28 17.06
C SER A 49 -5.89 20.48 17.57
N ALA A 50 -5.92 19.17 17.42
CA ALA A 50 -4.80 18.29 17.77
C ALA A 50 -3.54 18.60 16.96
N PHE A 51 -3.66 18.86 15.67
CA PHE A 51 -2.54 19.27 14.81
C PHE A 51 -1.88 20.54 15.34
N HIS A 52 -2.64 21.56 15.73
CA HIS A 52 -2.08 22.80 16.25
C HIS A 52 -1.25 22.60 17.52
N GLN A 53 -1.56 21.62 18.34
CA GLN A 53 -0.79 21.26 19.53
C GLN A 53 0.41 20.35 19.14
N TRP A 54 0.16 19.28 18.39
CA TRP A 54 1.16 18.26 18.07
C TRP A 54 2.34 18.80 17.24
N ARG A 55 2.09 19.72 16.33
CA ARG A 55 3.15 20.35 15.50
C ARG A 55 4.22 21.07 16.29
N THR A 56 3.95 21.44 17.54
CA THR A 56 4.90 22.12 18.43
C THR A 56 5.71 21.16 19.30
N VAL A 57 5.26 19.90 19.41
CA VAL A 57 6.00 18.85 20.14
C VAL A 57 7.28 18.52 19.37
N PRO A 58 8.46 18.47 20.02
CA PRO A 58 9.72 18.14 19.35
C PRO A 58 9.66 16.79 18.64
N ALA A 59 10.24 16.70 17.42
CA ALA A 59 10.17 15.49 16.60
C ALA A 59 10.64 14.21 17.33
N PRO A 60 11.73 14.19 18.13
CA PRO A 60 12.11 13.01 18.89
C PRO A 60 11.06 12.57 19.93
N ARG A 61 10.29 13.50 20.49
CA ARG A 61 9.16 13.16 21.38
C ARG A 61 8.01 12.55 20.61
N ARG A 62 7.73 13.06 19.40
CA ARG A 62 6.76 12.43 18.50
C ARG A 62 7.20 11.01 18.10
N GLY A 63 8.51 10.82 17.86
CA GLY A 63 9.10 9.50 17.63
C GLY A 63 8.91 8.55 18.82
N GLU A 64 8.96 9.06 20.05
CA GLU A 64 8.72 8.23 21.24
C GLU A 64 7.28 7.68 21.30
N LEU A 65 6.27 8.46 20.91
CA LEU A 65 4.90 7.96 20.76
C LEU A 65 4.84 6.79 19.77
N VAL A 66 5.49 6.93 18.60
CA VAL A 66 5.53 5.89 17.57
C VAL A 66 6.28 4.65 18.05
N ARG A 67 7.38 4.82 18.81
CA ARG A 67 8.10 3.71 19.43
C ARG A 67 7.23 2.92 20.41
N LEU A 68 6.47 3.62 21.25
CA LEU A 68 5.55 2.98 22.21
C LEU A 68 4.44 2.23 21.47
N PHE A 69 3.89 2.81 20.41
CA PHE A 69 2.91 2.13 19.55
C PHE A 69 3.49 0.85 18.94
N GLY A 70 4.67 0.91 18.32
CA GLY A 70 5.35 -0.26 17.77
C GLY A 70 5.64 -1.34 18.81
N ALA A 71 5.99 -0.95 20.05
CA ALA A 71 6.23 -1.88 21.15
C ALA A 71 4.95 -2.65 21.56
N VAL A 72 3.78 -1.97 21.60
CA VAL A 72 2.49 -2.63 21.89
C VAL A 72 2.09 -3.55 20.73
N VAL A 73 2.25 -3.12 19.47
CA VAL A 73 1.99 -3.97 18.29
C VAL A 73 2.87 -5.22 18.33
N ARG A 74 4.16 -5.10 18.64
CA ARG A 74 5.10 -6.23 18.77
C ARG A 74 4.65 -7.22 19.84
N LYS A 75 4.17 -6.73 20.98
CA LYS A 75 3.65 -7.57 22.06
C LYS A 75 2.42 -8.38 21.66
N HIS A 76 1.56 -7.81 20.82
CA HIS A 76 0.28 -8.40 20.41
C HIS A 76 0.27 -8.85 18.94
N LYS A 77 1.45 -9.17 18.39
CA LYS A 77 1.62 -9.54 16.97
C LYS A 77 0.75 -10.72 16.58
N ALA A 78 0.69 -11.76 17.41
CA ALA A 78 -0.04 -12.99 17.11
C ALA A 78 -1.55 -12.75 17.03
N GLU A 79 -2.11 -11.99 17.98
CA GLU A 79 -3.53 -11.69 18.04
C GLU A 79 -3.96 -10.79 16.87
N LEU A 80 -3.18 -9.77 16.55
CA LEU A 80 -3.44 -8.88 15.42
C LEU A 80 -3.36 -9.65 14.09
N ALA A 81 -2.36 -10.52 13.91
CA ALA A 81 -2.24 -11.37 12.74
C ALA A 81 -3.43 -12.32 12.60
N GLN A 82 -3.87 -12.94 13.70
CA GLN A 82 -5.05 -13.80 13.67
C GLN A 82 -6.30 -13.05 13.23
N LEU A 83 -6.49 -11.81 13.67
CA LEU A 83 -7.61 -10.98 13.24
C LEU A 83 -7.55 -10.66 11.74
N ILE A 84 -6.36 -10.33 11.20
CA ILE A 84 -6.16 -10.16 9.76
C ILE A 84 -6.53 -11.42 9.00
N THR A 85 -6.10 -12.59 9.47
CA THR A 85 -6.46 -13.88 8.84
C THR A 85 -7.97 -14.10 8.82
N LEU A 86 -8.66 -13.82 9.92
CA LEU A 86 -10.11 -14.00 10.05
C LEU A 86 -10.90 -13.05 9.14
N GLU A 87 -10.49 -11.80 9.05
CA GLU A 87 -11.28 -10.75 8.37
C GLU A 87 -10.88 -10.55 6.90
N ALA A 88 -9.59 -10.73 6.57
CA ALA A 88 -9.09 -10.56 5.20
C ALA A 88 -8.79 -11.88 4.47
N GLY A 89 -8.81 -13.02 5.17
CA GLY A 89 -8.53 -14.33 4.58
C GLY A 89 -7.06 -14.60 4.25
N LYS A 90 -6.14 -13.77 4.72
CA LYS A 90 -4.69 -13.97 4.51
C LYS A 90 -4.22 -15.19 5.30
N VAL A 91 -3.31 -15.99 4.73
CA VAL A 91 -2.69 -17.09 5.47
C VAL A 91 -1.90 -16.56 6.67
N SER A 92 -1.85 -17.32 7.76
CA SER A 92 -1.32 -16.88 9.05
C SER A 92 0.10 -16.30 8.95
N SER A 93 0.97 -16.89 8.12
CA SER A 93 2.34 -16.40 7.91
C SER A 93 2.38 -15.01 7.24
N GLU A 94 1.50 -14.74 6.25
CA GLU A 94 1.41 -13.45 5.59
C GLU A 94 0.77 -12.39 6.49
N ALA A 95 -0.23 -12.77 7.29
CA ALA A 95 -0.83 -11.89 8.28
C ALA A 95 0.19 -11.48 9.35
N ALA A 96 1.02 -12.42 9.82
CA ALA A 96 2.12 -12.12 10.74
C ALA A 96 3.20 -11.24 10.09
N GLY A 97 3.45 -11.40 8.79
CA GLY A 97 4.30 -10.53 7.99
C GLY A 97 3.76 -9.11 7.91
N GLU A 98 2.45 -8.94 7.69
CA GLU A 98 1.81 -7.63 7.67
C GLU A 98 1.96 -6.89 9.01
N VAL A 99 1.76 -7.58 10.14
CA VAL A 99 1.98 -6.98 11.46
C VAL A 99 3.47 -6.66 11.69
N GLN A 100 4.40 -7.45 11.09
CA GLN A 100 5.82 -7.12 11.13
C GLN A 100 6.11 -5.81 10.41
N GLU A 101 5.50 -5.56 9.26
CA GLU A 101 5.64 -4.29 8.52
C GLU A 101 5.21 -3.07 9.35
N ILE A 102 4.20 -3.22 10.23
CA ILE A 102 3.82 -2.15 11.17
C ILE A 102 4.95 -1.85 12.15
N ILE A 103 5.59 -2.90 12.66
CA ILE A 103 6.70 -2.76 13.60
C ILE A 103 7.89 -2.09 12.91
N ASP A 104 8.21 -2.53 11.70
CA ASP A 104 9.35 -2.05 10.92
C ASP A 104 9.20 -0.57 10.52
N ILE A 105 8.00 -0.14 10.13
CA ILE A 105 7.77 1.28 9.83
C ILE A 105 7.81 2.14 11.10
N CYS A 106 7.38 1.63 12.24
CA CYS A 106 7.54 2.34 13.51
C CYS A 106 9.02 2.55 13.83
N ASP A 107 9.84 1.51 13.72
CA ASP A 107 11.28 1.59 13.96
C ASP A 107 11.97 2.56 12.98
N PHE A 108 11.60 2.52 11.70
CA PHE A 108 12.06 3.46 10.67
C PHE A 108 11.68 4.92 11.00
N ALA A 109 10.41 5.17 11.34
CA ALA A 109 9.92 6.51 11.67
C ALA A 109 10.57 7.08 12.96
N VAL A 110 10.88 6.23 13.93
CA VAL A 110 11.66 6.63 15.13
C VAL A 110 13.03 7.15 14.72
N GLY A 111 13.74 6.47 13.83
CA GLY A 111 15.00 6.94 13.26
C GLY A 111 14.85 8.29 12.56
N LEU A 112 13.81 8.42 11.73
CA LEU A 112 13.50 9.67 11.00
C LEU A 112 13.21 10.85 11.93
N SER A 113 12.68 10.62 13.14
CA SER A 113 12.38 11.70 14.10
C SER A 113 13.59 12.60 14.42
N ARG A 114 14.80 12.10 14.14
CA ARG A 114 16.07 12.83 14.33
C ARG A 114 16.72 13.24 13.01
N GLN A 115 16.08 12.99 11.88
CA GLN A 115 16.62 13.17 10.53
C GLN A 115 15.68 13.99 9.60
N LEU A 116 14.76 14.78 10.17
CA LEU A 116 13.90 15.66 9.41
C LEU A 116 14.67 16.95 9.04
N TYR A 117 15.77 16.77 8.32
CA TYR A 117 16.71 17.84 8.00
C TYR A 117 16.27 18.67 6.79
N GLY A 118 16.69 19.95 6.82
CA GLY A 118 16.63 20.84 5.67
C GLY A 118 18.01 21.10 5.09
N LEU A 119 18.12 22.17 4.30
CA LEU A 119 19.36 22.58 3.64
C LEU A 119 19.82 23.91 4.18
N THR A 120 21.14 24.09 4.28
CA THR A 120 21.81 25.40 4.34
C THR A 120 22.44 25.64 2.98
N ILE A 121 22.06 26.74 2.33
CA ILE A 121 22.39 27.03 0.93
C ILE A 121 23.21 28.34 0.92
N THR A 122 24.18 28.45 0.02
CA THR A 122 24.95 29.68 -0.16
C THR A 122 24.04 30.79 -0.67
N SER A 123 24.06 31.96 0.03
CA SER A 123 23.33 33.14 -0.42
C SER A 123 24.13 33.93 -1.49
N GLU A 124 23.41 34.48 -2.45
CA GLU A 124 23.97 35.44 -3.42
C GLU A 124 24.28 36.84 -2.79
N ARG A 125 23.73 37.07 -1.58
CA ARG A 125 23.87 38.35 -0.87
C ARG A 125 24.88 38.23 0.28
N ARG A 126 25.68 39.26 0.46
CA ARG A 126 26.57 39.34 1.61
C ARG A 126 25.73 39.41 2.90
N GLU A 127 26.21 38.81 3.97
CA GLU A 127 25.59 38.85 5.29
C GLU A 127 24.12 38.34 5.29
N HIS A 128 23.85 37.30 4.46
CA HIS A 128 22.56 36.62 4.44
C HIS A 128 22.74 35.10 4.60
N HIS A 129 21.80 34.47 5.30
CA HIS A 129 21.64 33.03 5.31
C HIS A 129 20.47 32.64 4.42
N LEU A 130 20.65 31.62 3.60
CA LEU A 130 19.59 30.97 2.82
C LEU A 130 19.43 29.53 3.30
N LEU A 131 18.21 29.20 3.69
CA LEU A 131 17.86 27.90 4.30
C LEU A 131 16.61 27.31 3.64
N GLU A 132 16.53 25.99 3.62
CA GLU A 132 15.26 25.30 3.41
C GLU A 132 14.93 24.48 4.65
N ARG A 133 13.70 24.60 5.16
CA ARG A 133 13.21 23.84 6.31
C ARG A 133 11.92 23.12 5.98
N TRP A 134 11.71 22.01 6.66
CA TRP A 134 10.49 21.23 6.58
C TRP A 134 9.62 21.46 7.81
N HIS A 135 8.34 21.69 7.59
CA HIS A 135 7.34 21.92 8.64
C HIS A 135 6.19 20.95 8.52
N PRO A 136 5.52 20.59 9.63
CA PRO A 136 4.29 19.82 9.58
C PRO A 136 3.27 20.40 8.60
N LEU A 137 2.56 19.52 7.91
CA LEU A 137 1.67 19.91 6.81
C LEU A 137 0.26 20.27 7.29
N GLY A 138 -0.33 19.43 8.16
CA GLY A 138 -1.70 19.55 8.62
C GLY A 138 -2.36 18.19 8.87
N PRO A 139 -3.68 18.13 9.05
CA PRO A 139 -4.41 16.86 9.13
C PRO A 139 -4.22 16.03 7.85
N VAL A 140 -3.90 14.76 8.03
CA VAL A 140 -3.72 13.78 6.94
C VAL A 140 -4.92 12.83 6.92
N GLY A 141 -5.65 12.80 5.82
CA GLY A 141 -6.65 11.78 5.56
C GLY A 141 -5.99 10.52 5.00
N VAL A 142 -6.36 9.35 5.50
CA VAL A 142 -5.85 8.07 5.03
C VAL A 142 -7.02 7.17 4.66
N ILE A 143 -7.08 6.71 3.41
CA ILE A 143 -8.06 5.73 2.94
C ILE A 143 -7.30 4.45 2.60
N THR A 144 -7.69 3.32 3.20
CA THR A 144 -6.99 2.05 3.00
C THR A 144 -7.88 0.98 2.38
N ALA A 145 -7.25 0.04 1.67
CA ALA A 145 -7.88 -1.12 1.07
C ALA A 145 -7.91 -2.32 2.02
N PHE A 146 -8.67 -3.36 1.65
CA PHE A 146 -8.90 -4.54 2.49
C PHE A 146 -7.71 -5.51 2.58
N ASN A 147 -6.83 -5.51 1.59
CA ASN A 147 -5.79 -6.52 1.41
C ASN A 147 -4.56 -6.37 2.33
N PHE A 148 -4.33 -5.14 2.82
CA PHE A 148 -3.39 -4.80 3.89
C PHE A 148 -4.11 -3.90 4.90
N PRO A 149 -5.03 -4.46 5.68
CA PRO A 149 -5.98 -3.66 6.46
C PRO A 149 -5.34 -2.89 7.61
N MET A 150 -4.13 -3.26 8.02
CA MET A 150 -3.42 -2.62 9.12
C MET A 150 -2.14 -1.91 8.66
N ALA A 151 -1.29 -2.57 7.84
CA ALA A 151 0.05 -2.07 7.52
C ALA A 151 0.04 -0.77 6.73
N VAL A 152 -0.82 -0.62 5.72
CA VAL A 152 -0.90 0.58 4.89
C VAL A 152 -1.26 1.81 5.71
N TRP A 153 -2.21 1.68 6.65
CA TRP A 153 -2.48 2.78 7.57
C TRP A 153 -1.28 3.09 8.46
N ALA A 154 -0.61 2.06 8.99
CA ALA A 154 0.52 2.25 9.90
C ALA A 154 1.72 2.91 9.20
N TRP A 155 1.95 2.63 7.90
CA TRP A 155 2.96 3.32 7.10
C TRP A 155 2.69 4.82 7.06
N ASN A 156 1.48 5.20 6.70
CA ASN A 156 1.04 6.59 6.68
C ASN A 156 1.07 7.22 8.08
N ALA A 157 0.53 6.52 9.07
CA ALA A 157 0.38 7.03 10.43
C ALA A 157 1.73 7.30 11.11
N SER A 158 2.67 6.37 11.02
CA SER A 158 3.99 6.51 11.65
C SER A 158 4.75 7.71 11.08
N LEU A 159 4.75 7.88 9.76
CA LEU A 159 5.38 9.02 9.10
C LEU A 159 4.65 10.34 9.41
N ALA A 160 3.32 10.37 9.29
CA ALA A 160 2.55 11.56 9.56
C ALA A 160 2.71 12.06 11.00
N LEU A 161 2.66 11.14 11.99
CA LEU A 161 2.83 11.48 13.41
C LEU A 161 4.23 12.02 13.70
N VAL A 162 5.29 11.38 13.21
CA VAL A 162 6.66 11.86 13.39
C VAL A 162 6.88 13.21 12.71
N CYS A 163 6.27 13.44 11.54
CA CYS A 163 6.27 14.72 10.84
C CYS A 163 5.45 15.81 11.54
N GLY A 164 4.68 15.48 12.59
CA GLY A 164 3.93 16.45 13.39
C GLY A 164 2.50 16.72 12.91
N ASN A 165 1.92 15.79 12.17
CA ASN A 165 0.56 15.85 11.64
C ASN A 165 -0.41 15.05 12.53
N SER A 166 -1.70 15.37 12.46
CA SER A 166 -2.80 14.55 12.94
C SER A 166 -3.36 13.69 11.81
N ILE A 167 -4.15 12.65 12.14
CA ILE A 167 -4.60 11.65 11.17
C ILE A 167 -6.10 11.41 11.30
N VAL A 168 -6.77 11.26 10.15
CA VAL A 168 -8.14 10.77 10.05
C VAL A 168 -8.15 9.57 9.11
N TRP A 169 -8.47 8.40 9.62
CA TRP A 169 -8.41 7.13 8.89
C TRP A 169 -9.81 6.65 8.49
N LYS A 170 -10.00 6.37 7.21
CA LYS A 170 -11.15 5.64 6.67
C LYS A 170 -10.68 4.30 6.09
N PRO A 171 -10.86 3.18 6.81
CA PRO A 171 -10.54 1.86 6.31
C PRO A 171 -11.52 1.37 5.24
N SER A 172 -11.19 0.24 4.61
CA SER A 172 -12.16 -0.49 3.80
C SER A 172 -13.33 -0.99 4.64
N GLU A 173 -14.53 -0.90 4.11
CA GLU A 173 -15.74 -1.47 4.70
C GLU A 173 -15.72 -3.01 4.79
N LYS A 174 -14.78 -3.66 4.10
CA LYS A 174 -14.59 -5.12 4.16
C LYS A 174 -13.76 -5.58 5.36
N THR A 175 -12.98 -4.66 5.97
CA THR A 175 -12.07 -4.97 7.07
C THR A 175 -12.17 -3.95 8.21
N PRO A 176 -13.39 -3.67 8.73
CA PRO A 176 -13.58 -2.66 9.75
C PRO A 176 -13.07 -3.07 11.15
N LEU A 177 -13.04 -4.38 11.47
CA LEU A 177 -12.66 -4.87 12.79
C LEU A 177 -11.15 -4.78 13.01
N THR A 178 -10.35 -5.11 11.99
CA THR A 178 -8.89 -4.94 12.02
C THR A 178 -8.52 -3.47 12.24
N ALA A 179 -9.24 -2.56 11.60
CA ALA A 179 -9.07 -1.13 11.79
C ALA A 179 -9.42 -0.68 13.22
N CYS A 180 -10.54 -1.14 13.76
CA CYS A 180 -10.93 -0.85 15.15
C CYS A 180 -9.88 -1.34 16.15
N ALA A 181 -9.36 -2.57 15.97
CA ALA A 181 -8.36 -3.14 16.86
C ALA A 181 -7.04 -2.32 16.84
N LEU A 182 -6.53 -2.01 15.65
CA LEU A 182 -5.27 -1.25 15.56
C LEU A 182 -5.43 0.20 16.05
N PHE A 183 -6.57 0.82 15.76
CA PHE A 183 -6.91 2.15 16.27
C PHE A 183 -7.02 2.17 17.80
N HIS A 184 -7.60 1.13 18.41
CA HIS A 184 -7.64 0.97 19.85
C HIS A 184 -6.24 0.93 20.45
N VAL A 185 -5.30 0.18 19.85
CA VAL A 185 -3.89 0.13 20.27
C VAL A 185 -3.26 1.51 20.29
N LEU A 186 -3.39 2.28 19.20
CA LEU A 186 -2.80 3.63 19.15
C LEU A 186 -3.45 4.56 20.17
N ASN A 187 -4.78 4.53 20.33
CA ASN A 187 -5.47 5.38 21.30
C ASN A 187 -5.06 5.08 22.74
N ALA A 188 -4.87 3.81 23.12
CA ALA A 188 -4.37 3.43 24.43
C ALA A 188 -2.97 4.00 24.70
N VAL A 189 -2.10 3.98 23.68
CA VAL A 189 -0.76 4.59 23.77
C VAL A 189 -0.87 6.11 23.89
N CYS A 190 -1.70 6.77 23.06
CA CYS A 190 -1.93 8.22 23.13
C CYS A 190 -2.44 8.65 24.51
N ALA A 191 -3.39 7.90 25.09
CA ALA A 191 -3.96 8.21 26.40
C ALA A 191 -2.93 8.15 27.56
N SER A 192 -1.87 7.36 27.39
CA SER A 192 -0.78 7.25 28.36
C SER A 192 0.39 8.21 28.08
N PHE A 193 0.38 8.92 26.97
CA PHE A 193 1.47 9.80 26.54
C PHE A 193 1.08 11.28 26.72
N SER A 194 1.71 11.93 27.69
CA SER A 194 1.33 13.27 28.15
C SER A 194 1.34 14.36 27.06
N ASP A 195 2.19 14.20 26.03
CA ASP A 195 2.30 15.18 24.93
C ASP A 195 1.27 14.94 23.80
N ALA A 196 0.55 13.81 23.81
CA ALA A 196 -0.41 13.49 22.78
C ALA A 196 -1.74 14.23 23.01
N PRO A 197 -2.15 15.13 22.11
CA PRO A 197 -3.42 15.82 22.25
C PRO A 197 -4.59 14.89 21.93
N GLN A 198 -5.74 15.16 22.55
CA GLN A 198 -6.98 14.49 22.19
C GLN A 198 -7.32 14.76 20.71
N GLY A 199 -7.71 13.75 19.96
CA GLY A 199 -8.03 13.87 18.53
C GLY A 199 -6.85 13.79 17.59
N LEU A 200 -5.66 13.41 18.08
CA LEU A 200 -4.46 13.22 17.27
C LEU A 200 -4.65 12.18 16.16
N SER A 201 -5.36 11.10 16.45
CA SER A 201 -5.80 10.11 15.47
C SER A 201 -7.31 9.91 15.59
N LYS A 202 -7.98 9.77 14.44
CA LYS A 202 -9.42 9.51 14.34
C LYS A 202 -9.67 8.37 13.38
N LEU A 203 -10.57 7.47 13.75
CA LEU A 203 -11.10 6.42 12.89
C LEU A 203 -12.52 6.81 12.48
N ILE A 204 -12.81 6.77 11.19
CA ILE A 204 -14.15 6.95 10.62
C ILE A 204 -14.50 5.70 9.83
N GLN A 205 -15.65 5.12 10.10
CA GLN A 205 -16.18 3.96 9.40
C GLN A 205 -17.25 4.40 8.41
N GLY A 206 -17.38 3.73 7.30
CA GLY A 206 -18.43 4.06 6.34
C GLY A 206 -18.11 3.57 4.94
N ASP A 207 -19.08 3.76 4.07
CA ASP A 207 -19.04 3.45 2.66
C ASP A 207 -18.28 4.52 1.85
N ARG A 208 -18.48 4.48 0.54
CA ARG A 208 -17.95 5.47 -0.41
C ARG A 208 -18.38 6.90 -0.06
N THR A 209 -19.59 7.11 0.46
CA THR A 209 -20.13 8.45 0.73
C THR A 209 -19.32 9.18 1.81
N ILE A 210 -18.97 8.48 2.88
CA ILE A 210 -18.10 9.03 3.95
C ILE A 210 -16.69 9.30 3.41
N GLY A 211 -16.18 8.40 2.57
CA GLY A 211 -14.91 8.61 1.87
C GLY A 211 -14.91 9.89 1.01
N GLU A 212 -15.98 10.13 0.24
CA GLU A 212 -16.11 11.33 -0.59
C GLU A 212 -16.19 12.62 0.24
N HIS A 213 -16.86 12.60 1.40
CA HIS A 213 -16.88 13.74 2.31
C HIS A 213 -15.48 14.04 2.84
N LEU A 214 -14.72 13.03 3.27
CA LEU A 214 -13.32 13.18 3.70
C LEU A 214 -12.45 13.78 2.60
N VAL A 215 -12.58 13.29 1.35
CA VAL A 215 -11.80 13.74 0.19
C VAL A 215 -12.05 15.21 -0.14
N LYS A 216 -13.31 15.66 -0.03
CA LYS A 216 -13.75 17.02 -0.36
C LYS A 216 -13.40 18.05 0.73
N ASP A 217 -13.13 17.62 1.94
CA ASP A 217 -12.92 18.52 3.08
C ASP A 217 -11.59 19.27 3.00
N ARG A 218 -11.63 20.58 3.08
CA ARG A 218 -10.44 21.46 2.96
C ARG A 218 -9.53 21.40 4.17
N ARG A 219 -9.97 20.88 5.31
CA ARG A 219 -9.15 20.70 6.53
C ARG A 219 -8.13 19.58 6.34
N VAL A 220 -8.40 18.63 5.45
CA VAL A 220 -7.47 17.54 5.08
C VAL A 220 -6.43 18.07 4.10
N THR A 221 -5.22 18.31 4.56
CA THR A 221 -4.15 18.92 3.75
C THR A 221 -3.47 17.94 2.80
N LEU A 222 -3.31 16.70 3.24
CA LEU A 222 -2.85 15.57 2.44
C LEU A 222 -3.89 14.46 2.52
N LEU A 223 -4.26 13.89 1.39
CA LEU A 223 -5.02 12.67 1.33
C LEU A 223 -4.15 11.55 0.74
N SER A 224 -3.83 10.55 1.55
CA SER A 224 -3.27 9.28 1.09
C SER A 224 -4.40 8.30 0.83
N ALA A 225 -4.47 7.72 -0.35
CA ALA A 225 -5.52 6.78 -0.72
C ALA A 225 -4.97 5.57 -1.46
N THR A 226 -5.21 4.39 -0.88
CA THR A 226 -4.85 3.10 -1.45
C THR A 226 -6.10 2.36 -1.89
N GLY A 227 -6.17 1.95 -3.16
CA GLY A 227 -7.34 1.28 -3.70
C GLY A 227 -7.33 1.13 -5.22
N SER A 228 -8.51 1.07 -5.85
CA SER A 228 -8.61 0.89 -7.30
C SER A 228 -8.24 2.14 -8.08
N THR A 229 -7.72 1.98 -9.30
CA THR A 229 -7.45 3.09 -10.24
C THR A 229 -8.70 3.96 -10.47
N ARG A 230 -9.89 3.35 -10.53
CA ARG A 230 -11.17 4.09 -10.64
C ARG A 230 -11.38 5.03 -9.47
N MET A 231 -11.18 4.56 -8.23
CA MET A 231 -11.27 5.38 -7.02
C MET A 231 -10.22 6.50 -7.05
N GLY A 232 -8.99 6.17 -7.42
CA GLY A 232 -7.88 7.11 -7.48
C GLY A 232 -8.13 8.29 -8.43
N ARG A 233 -8.70 8.04 -9.62
CA ARG A 233 -9.07 9.10 -10.57
C ARG A 233 -10.06 10.10 -9.96
N GLU A 234 -11.07 9.62 -9.24
CA GLU A 234 -12.05 10.47 -8.56
C GLU A 234 -11.42 11.26 -7.42
N VAL A 235 -10.62 10.60 -6.60
CA VAL A 235 -9.89 11.22 -5.48
C VAL A 235 -8.95 12.30 -5.97
N ALA A 236 -8.10 12.01 -6.97
CA ALA A 236 -7.17 12.97 -7.54
C ALA A 236 -7.88 14.24 -8.02
N ALA A 237 -8.96 14.09 -8.80
CA ALA A 237 -9.73 15.20 -9.33
C ALA A 237 -10.35 16.07 -8.21
N GLN A 238 -10.92 15.45 -7.18
CA GLN A 238 -11.54 16.17 -6.07
C GLN A 238 -10.50 16.91 -5.20
N VAL A 239 -9.38 16.26 -4.89
CA VAL A 239 -8.30 16.86 -4.12
C VAL A 239 -7.67 18.05 -4.89
N ALA A 240 -7.44 17.89 -6.21
CA ALA A 240 -6.92 18.97 -7.04
C ALA A 240 -7.85 20.20 -7.09
N ARG A 241 -9.17 20.02 -7.16
CA ARG A 241 -10.16 21.13 -7.14
C ARG A 241 -10.05 22.03 -5.91
N ARG A 242 -9.55 21.51 -4.79
CA ARG A 242 -9.38 22.27 -3.55
C ARG A 242 -7.93 22.64 -3.24
N PHE A 243 -7.00 22.42 -4.21
CA PHE A 243 -5.57 22.61 -4.05
C PHE A 243 -4.95 21.81 -2.88
N GLY A 244 -5.56 20.68 -2.53
CA GLY A 244 -5.01 19.71 -1.58
C GLY A 244 -3.87 18.91 -2.20
N ARG A 245 -3.16 18.16 -1.36
CA ARG A 245 -2.16 17.19 -1.82
C ARG A 245 -2.76 15.79 -1.78
N SER A 246 -2.40 14.97 -2.75
CA SER A 246 -2.75 13.54 -2.78
C SER A 246 -1.50 12.69 -2.90
N LEU A 247 -1.54 11.54 -2.23
CA LEU A 247 -0.62 10.44 -2.39
C LEU A 247 -1.50 9.24 -2.75
N LEU A 248 -1.26 8.65 -3.91
CA LEU A 248 -2.15 7.62 -4.45
C LEU A 248 -1.35 6.35 -4.72
N GLU A 249 -1.81 5.26 -4.11
CA GLU A 249 -1.30 3.92 -4.32
C GLU A 249 -2.45 3.05 -4.85
N LEU A 250 -2.46 2.85 -6.15
CA LEU A 250 -3.58 2.24 -6.86
C LEU A 250 -3.21 0.86 -7.40
N GLY A 251 -4.00 0.37 -8.34
CA GLY A 251 -3.78 -0.93 -8.97
C GLY A 251 -2.42 -1.05 -9.68
N GLY A 252 -1.94 -2.27 -9.77
CA GLY A 252 -0.75 -2.66 -10.53
C GLY A 252 -1.06 -3.75 -11.55
N ASN A 253 -0.31 -3.76 -12.63
CA ASN A 253 -0.36 -4.84 -13.63
C ASN A 253 1.05 -5.37 -13.90
N ASN A 254 1.64 -5.89 -12.85
CA ASN A 254 3.07 -6.11 -12.73
C ASN A 254 3.54 -7.24 -13.63
N ALA A 255 4.72 -7.04 -14.23
CA ALA A 255 5.33 -8.03 -15.08
C ALA A 255 6.65 -8.59 -14.52
N MET A 256 6.96 -9.81 -14.95
CA MET A 256 8.28 -10.41 -14.79
C MET A 256 8.79 -10.87 -16.15
N ILE A 257 10.04 -10.59 -16.43
CA ILE A 257 10.75 -11.06 -17.62
C ILE A 257 11.72 -12.15 -17.19
N VAL A 258 11.74 -13.29 -17.90
CA VAL A 258 12.66 -14.38 -17.65
C VAL A 258 13.62 -14.51 -18.85
N SER A 259 14.86 -14.13 -18.67
CA SER A 259 15.89 -14.12 -19.73
C SER A 259 16.44 -15.52 -20.03
N PRO A 260 17.16 -15.71 -21.15
CA PRO A 260 17.80 -16.97 -21.46
C PRO A 260 18.87 -17.38 -20.42
N SER A 261 19.48 -16.42 -19.73
CA SER A 261 20.48 -16.67 -18.68
C SER A 261 19.88 -16.95 -17.30
N ALA A 262 18.56 -16.77 -17.11
CA ALA A 262 17.88 -16.91 -15.83
C ALA A 262 18.06 -18.28 -15.19
N ARG A 263 18.24 -18.30 -13.88
CA ARG A 263 18.19 -19.53 -13.07
C ARG A 263 16.75 -20.00 -12.94
N GLU A 264 16.43 -21.11 -13.56
CA GLU A 264 15.05 -21.63 -13.65
C GLU A 264 14.43 -21.92 -12.28
N ASP A 265 15.19 -22.50 -11.35
CA ASP A 265 14.71 -22.81 -10.00
C ASP A 265 14.30 -21.54 -9.23
N LEU A 266 15.12 -20.49 -9.35
CA LEU A 266 14.84 -19.21 -8.73
C LEU A 266 13.61 -18.55 -9.37
N ALA A 267 13.55 -18.55 -10.70
CA ALA A 267 12.43 -17.99 -11.46
C ALA A 267 11.11 -18.66 -11.11
N VAL A 268 11.05 -19.99 -11.13
CA VAL A 268 9.81 -20.73 -10.80
C VAL A 268 9.33 -20.44 -9.38
N ARG A 269 10.24 -20.38 -8.40
CA ARG A 269 9.88 -20.03 -7.01
C ARG A 269 9.35 -18.60 -6.90
N ALA A 270 10.07 -17.64 -7.50
CA ALA A 270 9.67 -16.23 -7.48
C ALA A 270 8.31 -16.01 -8.16
N ILE A 271 8.08 -16.62 -9.33
CA ILE A 271 6.80 -16.55 -10.06
C ILE A 271 5.68 -17.14 -9.22
N THR A 272 5.86 -18.37 -8.72
CA THR A 272 4.82 -19.07 -7.96
C THR A 272 4.38 -18.28 -6.73
N PHE A 273 5.34 -17.79 -5.95
CA PHE A 273 5.05 -16.94 -4.78
C PHE A 273 4.36 -15.64 -5.17
N SER A 274 4.87 -14.94 -6.20
CA SER A 274 4.35 -13.63 -6.61
C SER A 274 2.92 -13.67 -7.18
N VAL A 275 2.47 -14.82 -7.66
CA VAL A 275 1.10 -15.05 -8.13
C VAL A 275 0.18 -15.51 -7.00
N ALA A 276 0.66 -16.43 -6.15
CA ALA A 276 -0.17 -17.13 -5.17
C ALA A 276 -0.37 -16.33 -3.87
N ALA A 277 0.62 -15.51 -3.48
CA ALA A 277 0.60 -14.77 -2.24
C ALA A 277 -0.66 -13.89 -2.12
N THR A 278 -1.29 -13.93 -0.93
CA THR A 278 -2.57 -13.26 -0.64
C THR A 278 -3.65 -13.58 -1.68
N THR A 279 -3.59 -14.76 -2.27
CA THR A 279 -4.50 -15.21 -3.34
C THR A 279 -4.56 -14.23 -4.52
N GLY A 280 -3.39 -13.67 -4.91
CA GLY A 280 -3.29 -12.69 -6.00
C GLY A 280 -3.87 -11.32 -5.68
N GLN A 281 -4.23 -11.03 -4.43
CA GLN A 281 -4.89 -9.79 -4.00
C GLN A 281 -3.89 -8.76 -3.44
N ARG A 282 -2.74 -8.59 -4.13
CA ARG A 282 -1.79 -7.51 -3.86
C ARG A 282 -1.69 -6.59 -5.06
N CYS A 283 -1.49 -5.31 -4.82
CA CYS A 283 -1.17 -4.35 -5.89
C CYS A 283 0.12 -4.75 -6.64
N THR A 284 1.06 -5.42 -5.97
CA THR A 284 2.32 -5.94 -6.52
C THR A 284 2.25 -7.38 -7.02
N THR A 285 1.09 -8.03 -7.08
CA THR A 285 0.94 -9.39 -7.62
C THR A 285 1.46 -9.47 -9.05
N LEU A 286 2.23 -10.52 -9.34
CA LEU A 286 2.67 -10.82 -10.70
C LEU A 286 1.48 -11.24 -11.56
N ARG A 287 1.20 -10.47 -12.61
CA ARG A 287 0.06 -10.71 -13.52
C ARG A 287 0.48 -11.05 -14.94
N ARG A 288 1.62 -10.55 -15.41
CA ARG A 288 2.14 -10.76 -16.76
C ARG A 288 3.55 -11.34 -16.69
N LEU A 289 3.77 -12.46 -17.36
CA LEU A 289 5.04 -13.16 -17.39
C LEU A 289 5.54 -13.26 -18.84
N TYR A 290 6.70 -12.71 -19.10
CA TYR A 290 7.38 -12.81 -20.39
C TYR A 290 8.56 -13.78 -20.25
N ILE A 291 8.52 -14.90 -20.99
CA ILE A 291 9.56 -15.93 -20.94
C ILE A 291 10.26 -15.99 -22.29
N HIS A 292 11.61 -15.90 -22.27
CA HIS A 292 12.39 -16.10 -23.48
C HIS A 292 12.09 -17.47 -24.11
N GLU A 293 11.97 -17.52 -25.44
CA GLU A 293 11.54 -18.73 -26.17
C GLU A 293 12.36 -19.98 -25.80
N SER A 294 13.67 -19.85 -25.54
CA SER A 294 14.53 -20.97 -25.16
C SER A 294 14.24 -21.57 -23.78
N LYS A 295 13.53 -20.86 -22.91
CA LYS A 295 13.19 -21.29 -21.54
C LYS A 295 11.69 -21.60 -21.36
N TYR A 296 10.89 -21.26 -22.36
CA TYR A 296 9.43 -21.24 -22.23
C TYR A 296 8.86 -22.60 -21.81
N ASP A 297 9.12 -23.64 -22.58
CA ASP A 297 8.47 -24.93 -22.37
C ASP A 297 8.89 -25.58 -21.04
N VAL A 298 10.15 -25.41 -20.64
CA VAL A 298 10.67 -25.91 -19.36
C VAL A 298 9.99 -25.18 -18.20
N ILE A 299 9.95 -23.85 -18.24
CA ILE A 299 9.36 -23.04 -17.15
C ILE A 299 7.86 -23.27 -17.06
N ILE A 300 7.13 -23.32 -18.18
CA ILE A 300 5.68 -23.60 -18.19
C ILE A 300 5.38 -24.97 -17.60
N SER A 301 6.12 -26.01 -17.99
CA SER A 301 5.94 -27.35 -17.41
C SER A 301 6.13 -27.35 -15.89
N ARG A 302 7.15 -26.64 -15.41
CA ARG A 302 7.43 -26.54 -13.97
C ARG A 302 6.41 -25.70 -13.22
N LEU A 303 5.91 -24.60 -13.82
CA LEU A 303 4.85 -23.78 -13.24
C LEU A 303 3.53 -24.53 -13.13
N LYS A 304 3.14 -25.30 -14.15
CA LYS A 304 1.95 -26.18 -14.07
C LYS A 304 2.06 -27.16 -12.91
N LYS A 305 3.22 -27.77 -12.70
CA LYS A 305 3.46 -28.66 -11.56
C LYS A 305 3.41 -27.89 -10.23
N ALA A 306 4.07 -26.71 -10.15
CA ALA A 306 4.09 -25.89 -8.94
C ALA A 306 2.66 -25.44 -8.55
N PHE A 307 1.88 -24.89 -9.50
CA PHE A 307 0.51 -24.44 -9.23
C PHE A 307 -0.43 -25.60 -8.84
N GLY A 308 -0.24 -26.77 -9.45
CA GLY A 308 -0.98 -27.98 -9.10
C GLY A 308 -0.70 -28.48 -7.68
N SER A 309 0.50 -28.24 -7.15
CA SER A 309 0.93 -28.66 -5.81
C SER A 309 0.65 -27.64 -4.70
N LEU A 310 0.16 -26.43 -5.03
CA LEU A 310 -0.17 -25.45 -4.02
C LEU A 310 -1.26 -25.95 -3.08
N HIS A 311 -0.99 -25.90 -1.80
CA HIS A 311 -1.98 -26.24 -0.77
C HIS A 311 -2.94 -25.08 -0.57
N ILE A 312 -4.19 -25.27 -0.99
CA ILE A 312 -5.29 -24.30 -0.90
C ILE A 312 -6.19 -24.76 0.24
N GLY A 313 -6.51 -23.86 1.17
CA GLY A 313 -7.29 -24.30 2.32
C GLY A 313 -7.58 -23.19 3.34
N ASN A 314 -7.97 -23.64 4.54
CA ASN A 314 -8.21 -22.75 5.66
C ASN A 314 -6.94 -21.98 6.02
N PRO A 315 -6.92 -20.65 5.89
CA PRO A 315 -5.71 -19.82 6.11
C PRO A 315 -5.21 -19.83 7.57
N LEU A 316 -5.98 -20.38 8.50
CA LEU A 316 -5.56 -20.60 9.90
C LEU A 316 -4.69 -21.88 10.06
N SER A 317 -4.57 -22.72 9.04
CA SER A 317 -3.72 -23.91 9.06
C SER A 317 -2.30 -23.57 8.58
N ASP A 318 -1.29 -24.13 9.24
CA ASP A 318 0.12 -23.77 9.03
C ASP A 318 0.68 -24.19 7.65
N ASP A 319 0.11 -25.20 7.03
CA ASP A 319 0.57 -25.76 5.75
C ASP A 319 -0.12 -25.16 4.51
N VAL A 320 -1.08 -24.24 4.72
CA VAL A 320 -1.82 -23.58 3.65
C VAL A 320 -1.02 -22.42 3.08
N LEU A 321 -0.93 -22.35 1.74
CA LEU A 321 -0.24 -21.29 1.00
C LEU A 321 -1.20 -20.35 0.28
N VAL A 322 -2.44 -20.79 0.01
CA VAL A 322 -3.47 -20.01 -0.70
C VAL A 322 -4.77 -20.05 0.09
N GLY A 323 -5.16 -18.91 0.61
CA GLY A 323 -6.44 -18.69 1.27
C GLY A 323 -7.58 -18.39 0.29
N PRO A 324 -8.73 -17.90 0.77
CA PRO A 324 -9.83 -17.48 -0.08
C PRO A 324 -9.63 -16.12 -0.73
N LEU A 325 -10.36 -15.84 -1.80
CA LEU A 325 -10.66 -14.47 -2.24
C LEU A 325 -11.56 -13.80 -1.20
N ILE A 326 -11.50 -12.47 -1.14
CA ILE A 326 -12.20 -11.69 -0.11
C ILE A 326 -13.73 -11.89 -0.14
N ASP A 327 -14.32 -12.01 -1.33
CA ASP A 327 -15.77 -12.14 -1.49
C ASP A 327 -16.15 -12.72 -2.88
N GLU A 328 -17.47 -12.88 -3.08
CA GLU A 328 -18.07 -13.33 -4.34
C GLU A 328 -17.75 -12.41 -5.52
N THR A 329 -17.70 -11.11 -5.29
CA THR A 329 -17.42 -10.15 -6.36
C THR A 329 -16.00 -10.36 -6.92
N ALA A 330 -15.01 -10.58 -6.06
CA ALA A 330 -13.65 -10.91 -6.47
C ALA A 330 -13.60 -12.22 -7.26
N PHE A 331 -14.31 -13.25 -6.80
CA PHE A 331 -14.43 -14.52 -7.52
C PHE A 331 -15.06 -14.35 -8.89
N ASN A 332 -16.20 -13.68 -8.98
CA ASN A 332 -16.91 -13.47 -10.24
C ASN A 332 -16.07 -12.67 -11.24
N THR A 333 -15.35 -11.63 -10.78
CA THR A 333 -14.43 -10.86 -11.61
C THR A 333 -13.32 -11.75 -12.17
N MET A 334 -12.73 -12.64 -11.35
CA MET A 334 -11.74 -13.61 -11.81
C MET A 334 -12.30 -14.52 -12.91
N GLN A 335 -13.50 -15.07 -12.71
CA GLN A 335 -14.13 -15.98 -13.68
C GLN A 335 -14.47 -15.26 -15.00
N GLN A 336 -14.91 -13.99 -14.94
CA GLN A 336 -15.16 -13.16 -16.13
C GLN A 336 -13.87 -12.92 -16.93
N SER A 337 -12.75 -12.61 -16.24
CA SER A 337 -11.45 -12.42 -16.90
C SER A 337 -10.96 -13.70 -17.57
N LEU A 338 -11.12 -14.86 -16.91
CA LEU A 338 -10.78 -16.16 -17.50
C LEU A 338 -11.66 -16.53 -18.68
N ALA A 339 -12.96 -16.21 -18.62
CA ALA A 339 -13.89 -16.40 -19.75
C ALA A 339 -13.50 -15.54 -20.95
N ALA A 340 -13.18 -14.26 -20.74
CA ALA A 340 -12.71 -13.37 -21.80
C ALA A 340 -11.41 -13.87 -22.45
N ALA A 341 -10.46 -14.33 -21.65
CA ALA A 341 -9.22 -14.91 -22.16
C ALA A 341 -9.49 -16.18 -22.99
N ARG A 342 -10.42 -17.04 -22.55
CA ARG A 342 -10.79 -18.27 -23.30
C ARG A 342 -11.42 -17.94 -24.65
N VAL A 343 -12.30 -16.94 -24.70
CA VAL A 343 -12.90 -16.49 -25.97
C VAL A 343 -11.84 -15.95 -26.94
N ALA A 344 -10.78 -15.34 -26.40
CA ALA A 344 -9.64 -14.87 -27.21
C ALA A 344 -8.64 -15.99 -27.59
N GLY A 345 -8.94 -17.24 -27.31
CA GLY A 345 -8.12 -18.39 -27.70
C GLY A 345 -7.00 -18.77 -26.72
N ALA A 346 -7.01 -18.24 -25.50
CA ALA A 346 -6.00 -18.59 -24.49
C ALA A 346 -6.07 -20.05 -24.06
N ARG A 347 -4.90 -20.65 -23.81
CA ARG A 347 -4.80 -21.97 -23.15
C ARG A 347 -4.74 -21.75 -21.64
N ILE A 348 -5.80 -22.16 -20.95
CA ILE A 348 -5.94 -21.97 -19.50
C ILE A 348 -5.69 -23.28 -18.78
N THR A 349 -4.78 -23.25 -17.82
CA THR A 349 -4.53 -24.33 -16.87
C THR A 349 -4.94 -23.85 -15.49
N TYR A 350 -5.83 -24.60 -14.81
CA TYR A 350 -6.40 -24.24 -13.50
C TYR A 350 -7.32 -23.01 -13.53
N GLY A 351 -7.51 -22.34 -12.40
CA GLY A 351 -8.42 -21.19 -12.24
C GLY A 351 -9.82 -21.56 -11.76
N GLU A 352 -10.05 -22.84 -11.49
CA GLU A 352 -11.33 -23.34 -10.98
C GLU A 352 -11.54 -23.03 -9.50
N ARG A 353 -12.81 -22.99 -9.07
CA ARG A 353 -13.18 -22.97 -7.67
C ARG A 353 -12.83 -24.29 -6.99
N VAL A 354 -12.20 -24.20 -5.81
CA VAL A 354 -11.88 -25.37 -4.98
C VAL A 354 -12.92 -25.44 -3.86
N THR A 355 -13.69 -26.54 -3.83
CA THR A 355 -14.69 -26.77 -2.80
C THR A 355 -14.13 -27.66 -1.70
N MET A 356 -14.32 -27.25 -0.45
CA MET A 356 -13.82 -27.97 0.72
C MET A 356 -14.94 -28.16 1.74
N ALA A 357 -14.93 -29.31 2.42
CA ALA A 357 -15.89 -29.60 3.49
C ALA A 357 -15.77 -28.57 4.63
N GLY A 358 -16.91 -28.03 5.05
CA GLY A 358 -16.97 -27.00 6.10
C GLY A 358 -16.58 -25.57 5.68
N LEU A 359 -16.11 -25.35 4.42
CA LEU A 359 -15.68 -24.07 3.89
C LEU A 359 -16.41 -23.70 2.58
N SER A 360 -17.60 -24.24 2.37
CA SER A 360 -18.36 -24.09 1.11
C SER A 360 -18.75 -22.65 0.77
N ASN A 361 -18.86 -21.77 1.77
CA ASN A 361 -19.20 -20.36 1.59
C ASN A 361 -17.97 -19.48 1.28
N GLY A 362 -16.76 -20.01 1.42
CA GLY A 362 -15.53 -19.31 1.02
C GLY A 362 -15.29 -19.42 -0.50
N TYR A 363 -14.60 -18.44 -1.06
CA TYR A 363 -14.28 -18.38 -2.48
C TYR A 363 -12.83 -18.79 -2.72
N TYR A 364 -12.54 -20.08 -2.55
CA TYR A 364 -11.22 -20.66 -2.78
C TYR A 364 -11.02 -20.95 -4.25
N VAL A 365 -9.88 -20.58 -4.79
CA VAL A 365 -9.54 -20.76 -6.21
C VAL A 365 -8.12 -21.30 -6.37
N ARG A 366 -7.90 -22.10 -7.38
CA ARG A 366 -6.54 -22.46 -7.81
C ARG A 366 -6.00 -21.33 -8.67
N PRO A 367 -4.75 -20.87 -8.46
CA PRO A 367 -4.12 -19.90 -9.34
C PRO A 367 -4.14 -20.36 -10.80
N ALA A 368 -4.53 -19.45 -11.70
CA ALA A 368 -4.67 -19.73 -13.12
C ALA A 368 -3.39 -19.39 -13.89
N LEU A 369 -2.96 -20.29 -14.78
CA LEU A 369 -1.93 -20.06 -15.77
C LEU A 369 -2.59 -19.91 -17.15
N VAL A 370 -2.45 -18.73 -17.77
CA VAL A 370 -3.12 -18.37 -19.01
C VAL A 370 -2.06 -18.09 -20.08
N GLU A 371 -1.86 -19.03 -20.98
CA GLU A 371 -0.89 -18.93 -22.08
C GLU A 371 -1.51 -18.26 -23.29
N LEU A 372 -0.88 -17.22 -23.85
CA LEU A 372 -1.34 -16.41 -24.96
C LEU A 372 -0.18 -16.14 -25.92
N ASP A 373 -0.49 -16.04 -27.23
CA ASP A 373 0.49 -15.70 -28.26
C ASP A 373 0.74 -14.19 -28.35
N SER A 374 -0.22 -13.36 -27.94
CA SER A 374 -0.11 -11.89 -27.90
C SER A 374 -0.96 -11.30 -26.79
N MET A 375 -0.65 -10.05 -26.42
CA MET A 375 -1.42 -9.32 -25.41
C MET A 375 -2.83 -8.99 -25.94
N ILE A 376 -3.84 -9.23 -25.10
CA ILE A 376 -5.25 -8.94 -25.34
C ILE A 376 -5.75 -7.96 -24.27
N ASP A 377 -6.88 -7.30 -24.52
CA ASP A 377 -7.35 -6.21 -23.63
C ASP A 377 -7.49 -6.62 -22.18
N VAL A 378 -8.01 -7.82 -21.89
CA VAL A 378 -8.14 -8.30 -20.50
C VAL A 378 -6.79 -8.43 -19.76
N CYS A 379 -5.66 -8.59 -20.49
CA CYS A 379 -4.33 -8.61 -19.90
C CYS A 379 -3.81 -7.22 -19.52
N LYS A 380 -4.41 -6.15 -20.06
CA LYS A 380 -4.03 -4.74 -19.80
C LYS A 380 -4.71 -4.18 -18.55
N GLU A 381 -5.75 -4.86 -18.07
CA GLU A 381 -6.50 -4.46 -16.89
C GLU A 381 -6.11 -5.31 -15.67
N GLU A 382 -6.16 -4.70 -14.50
CA GLU A 382 -5.92 -5.41 -13.26
C GLU A 382 -7.11 -6.30 -12.89
N THR A 383 -6.91 -7.62 -12.87
CA THR A 383 -7.80 -8.55 -12.17
C THR A 383 -7.20 -8.87 -10.81
N PHE A 384 -7.86 -8.43 -9.74
CA PHE A 384 -7.33 -8.57 -8.38
C PHE A 384 -7.52 -9.98 -7.81
N ALA A 385 -6.96 -10.97 -8.52
CA ALA A 385 -7.08 -12.40 -8.29
C ALA A 385 -5.85 -13.13 -8.86
N PRO A 386 -5.62 -14.41 -8.51
CA PRO A 386 -4.40 -15.13 -8.90
C PRO A 386 -4.49 -15.65 -10.36
N ILE A 387 -4.36 -14.74 -11.33
CA ILE A 387 -4.27 -15.03 -12.76
C ILE A 387 -2.88 -14.60 -13.26
N LEU A 388 -2.17 -15.50 -13.92
CA LEU A 388 -0.90 -15.24 -14.58
C LEU A 388 -1.05 -15.38 -16.09
N TYR A 389 -0.96 -14.27 -16.82
CA TYR A 389 -0.87 -14.24 -18.28
C TYR A 389 0.57 -14.45 -18.72
N VAL A 390 0.81 -15.39 -19.64
CA VAL A 390 2.16 -15.79 -20.04
C VAL A 390 2.36 -15.63 -21.54
N PHE A 391 3.48 -15.02 -21.90
CA PHE A 391 3.88 -14.69 -23.25
C PHE A 391 5.29 -15.17 -23.57
N ARG A 392 5.54 -15.50 -24.83
CA ARG A 392 6.90 -15.75 -25.37
C ARG A 392 7.51 -14.43 -25.87
N TYR A 393 8.82 -14.30 -25.72
CA TYR A 393 9.55 -13.22 -26.34
C TYR A 393 10.90 -13.73 -26.90
N ARG A 394 11.54 -12.96 -27.79
CA ARG A 394 12.85 -13.26 -28.42
C ARG A 394 13.93 -12.25 -28.06
N HIS A 395 13.59 -10.98 -28.00
CA HIS A 395 14.52 -9.87 -27.77
C HIS A 395 14.10 -9.14 -26.48
N LEU A 396 15.06 -8.85 -25.62
CA LEU A 396 14.81 -8.23 -24.31
C LEU A 396 14.09 -6.88 -24.47
N GLU A 397 14.44 -6.10 -25.49
CA GLU A 397 13.81 -4.82 -25.81
C GLU A 397 12.29 -4.93 -26.04
N GLN A 398 11.88 -6.01 -26.71
CA GLN A 398 10.48 -6.31 -26.91
C GLN A 398 9.77 -6.59 -25.57
N ALA A 399 10.39 -7.38 -24.70
CA ALA A 399 9.82 -7.71 -23.41
C ALA A 399 9.74 -6.47 -22.49
N ILE A 400 10.74 -5.59 -22.52
CA ILE A 400 10.72 -4.30 -21.81
C ILE A 400 9.61 -3.40 -22.36
N ALA A 401 9.49 -3.28 -23.68
CA ALA A 401 8.42 -2.48 -24.29
C ALA A 401 7.02 -2.99 -23.89
N GLN A 402 6.83 -4.32 -23.89
CA GLN A 402 5.59 -4.94 -23.45
C GLN A 402 5.34 -4.80 -21.93
N ASN A 403 6.39 -4.80 -21.11
CA ASN A 403 6.27 -4.45 -19.69
C ASN A 403 5.68 -3.05 -19.54
N ASN A 404 6.18 -2.08 -20.31
CA ASN A 404 5.83 -0.66 -20.20
C ASN A 404 4.51 -0.29 -20.91
N GLU A 405 3.94 -1.17 -21.75
CA GLU A 405 2.76 -0.90 -22.57
C GLU A 405 1.47 -0.66 -21.77
N VAL A 406 1.40 -1.12 -20.53
CA VAL A 406 0.21 -0.98 -19.70
C VAL A 406 0.13 0.39 -19.02
N ALA A 407 -1.08 0.78 -18.63
CA ALA A 407 -1.34 2.06 -18.00
C ALA A 407 -0.76 2.16 -16.55
N GLN A 408 -0.54 1.04 -15.89
CA GLN A 408 0.00 0.96 -14.53
C GLN A 408 1.54 0.89 -14.56
N GLY A 409 2.18 1.35 -13.47
CA GLY A 409 3.63 1.32 -13.31
C GLY A 409 4.05 1.16 -11.86
N LEU A 410 3.50 0.15 -11.13
CA LEU A 410 3.85 -0.07 -9.73
C LEU A 410 5.18 -0.80 -9.62
N SER A 411 5.23 -2.06 -10.07
CA SER A 411 6.44 -2.88 -9.94
C SER A 411 6.66 -3.81 -11.12
N SER A 412 7.91 -4.19 -11.33
CA SER A 412 8.32 -5.15 -12.34
C SER A 412 9.59 -5.90 -11.91
N SER A 413 9.91 -6.97 -12.61
CA SER A 413 11.09 -7.78 -12.28
C SER A 413 11.73 -8.40 -13.52
N LEU A 414 13.07 -8.57 -13.49
CA LEU A 414 13.83 -9.32 -14.47
C LEU A 414 14.61 -10.45 -13.78
N MET A 415 14.47 -11.66 -14.28
CA MET A 415 15.25 -12.83 -13.88
C MET A 415 16.39 -13.03 -14.90
N THR A 416 17.63 -12.79 -14.49
CA THR A 416 18.80 -12.86 -15.36
C THR A 416 20.09 -13.16 -14.59
N GLN A 417 21.11 -13.68 -15.26
CA GLN A 417 22.48 -13.76 -14.76
C GLN A 417 23.44 -12.87 -15.59
N ASP A 418 22.87 -12.10 -16.53
CA ASP A 418 23.64 -11.17 -17.38
C ASP A 418 23.56 -9.76 -16.79
N LEU A 419 24.73 -9.18 -16.50
CA LEU A 419 24.84 -7.83 -15.95
C LEU A 419 24.32 -6.78 -16.92
N SER A 420 24.57 -6.94 -18.23
CA SER A 420 24.12 -5.97 -19.22
C SER A 420 22.60 -5.92 -19.35
N GLU A 421 21.95 -7.09 -19.26
CA GLU A 421 20.48 -7.16 -19.19
C GLU A 421 19.94 -6.48 -17.94
N SER A 422 20.58 -6.72 -16.77
CA SER A 422 20.22 -6.08 -15.51
C SER A 422 20.30 -4.56 -15.59
N GLU A 423 21.45 -4.04 -16.00
CA GLU A 423 21.69 -2.59 -16.08
C GLU A 423 20.75 -1.93 -17.09
N ARG A 424 20.49 -2.60 -18.22
CA ARG A 424 19.55 -2.11 -19.22
C ARG A 424 18.12 -2.05 -18.68
N PHE A 425 17.67 -3.07 -17.96
CA PHE A 425 16.34 -3.11 -17.37
C PHE A 425 16.15 -2.03 -16.28
N LEU A 426 17.20 -1.69 -15.53
CA LEU A 426 17.20 -0.68 -14.48
C LEU A 426 17.52 0.74 -15.00
N SER A 427 17.91 0.91 -16.26
CA SER A 427 18.20 2.21 -16.86
C SER A 427 16.94 3.02 -17.19
N ALA A 428 17.13 4.25 -17.64
CA ALA A 428 16.05 5.12 -18.11
C ALA A 428 15.29 4.56 -19.34
N GLU A 429 15.90 3.64 -20.11
CA GLU A 429 15.26 2.94 -21.24
C GLU A 429 14.61 1.61 -20.82
N GLY A 430 14.74 1.24 -19.55
CA GLY A 430 14.27 -0.01 -19.00
C GLY A 430 12.84 0.04 -18.48
N SER A 431 12.60 -0.52 -17.29
CA SER A 431 11.28 -0.51 -16.65
C SER A 431 10.85 0.90 -16.24
N ASP A 432 9.62 1.27 -16.57
CA ASP A 432 8.98 2.53 -16.18
C ASP A 432 8.20 2.45 -14.86
N CYS A 433 8.39 1.38 -14.09
CA CYS A 433 7.75 1.18 -12.80
C CYS A 433 8.47 1.90 -11.66
N GLY A 434 7.72 2.23 -10.60
CA GLY A 434 8.31 2.79 -9.38
C GLY A 434 9.22 1.82 -8.63
N ILE A 435 9.02 0.51 -8.81
CA ILE A 435 9.83 -0.58 -8.24
C ILE A 435 10.30 -1.49 -9.39
N ALA A 436 11.61 -1.65 -9.55
CA ALA A 436 12.21 -2.55 -10.53
C ALA A 436 13.22 -3.48 -9.84
N ASN A 437 12.97 -4.77 -9.92
CA ASN A 437 13.72 -5.78 -9.18
C ASN A 437 14.53 -6.71 -10.11
N ILE A 438 15.67 -7.19 -9.63
CA ILE A 438 16.48 -8.20 -10.34
C ILE A 438 16.55 -9.47 -9.48
N ASN A 439 16.23 -10.62 -10.07
CA ASN A 439 16.31 -11.95 -9.46
C ASN A 439 15.46 -12.14 -8.19
N ILE A 440 14.41 -11.33 -8.04
CA ILE A 440 13.38 -11.44 -7.02
C ILE A 440 12.02 -11.11 -7.68
N GLY A 441 10.89 -11.47 -7.04
CA GLY A 441 9.57 -11.14 -7.57
C GLY A 441 9.23 -9.65 -7.51
N PRO A 442 8.18 -9.18 -8.20
CA PRO A 442 7.77 -7.78 -8.18
C PRO A 442 7.24 -7.34 -6.80
N SER A 443 6.91 -8.28 -5.91
CA SER A 443 6.41 -8.01 -4.54
C SER A 443 7.50 -7.81 -3.48
N GLY A 444 8.77 -7.69 -3.86
CA GLY A 444 9.91 -7.60 -2.93
C GLY A 444 10.20 -6.17 -2.47
N ALA A 445 9.22 -5.46 -1.91
CA ALA A 445 9.44 -4.15 -1.31
C ALA A 445 9.95 -4.27 0.14
N GLU A 446 10.90 -3.41 0.53
CA GLU A 446 11.45 -3.33 1.88
C GLU A 446 11.17 -1.94 2.47
N ILE A 447 11.00 -1.87 3.79
CA ILE A 447 10.58 -0.63 4.49
C ILE A 447 11.55 0.55 4.33
N GLY A 448 12.83 0.28 4.05
CA GLY A 448 13.84 1.31 3.81
C GLY A 448 13.78 1.93 2.42
N GLY A 449 13.23 1.24 1.44
CA GLY A 449 13.04 1.70 0.07
C GLY A 449 11.76 2.51 -0.10
N ALA A 450 11.76 3.49 -0.99
CA ALA A 450 10.56 4.28 -1.28
C ALA A 450 9.52 3.40 -1.99
N PHE A 451 8.36 3.19 -1.36
CA PHE A 451 7.25 2.44 -1.94
C PHE A 451 6.30 3.36 -2.68
N GLY A 452 6.01 3.03 -3.92
CA GLY A 452 5.04 3.73 -4.76
C GLY A 452 5.24 3.49 -6.25
N GLY A 453 4.21 3.79 -7.02
CA GLY A 453 4.16 3.56 -8.46
C GLY A 453 4.17 4.84 -9.29
N GLU A 454 4.18 4.62 -10.59
CA GLU A 454 4.11 5.64 -11.64
C GLU A 454 2.85 5.43 -12.50
N LYS A 455 2.59 6.35 -13.40
CA LYS A 455 1.46 6.31 -14.35
C LYS A 455 0.11 6.19 -13.61
N GLU A 456 -0.77 5.29 -14.04
CA GLU A 456 -2.10 5.11 -13.43
C GLU A 456 -2.09 4.35 -12.10
N THR A 457 -0.94 3.89 -11.64
CA THR A 457 -0.79 3.44 -10.24
C THR A 457 -0.88 4.60 -9.27
N GLY A 458 -0.70 5.83 -9.75
CA GLY A 458 -0.81 7.04 -8.94
C GLY A 458 0.49 7.82 -8.88
N GLY A 459 0.86 8.30 -7.71
CA GLY A 459 2.08 9.09 -7.58
C GLY A 459 2.40 9.47 -6.15
N GLY A 460 3.64 9.83 -5.94
CA GLY A 460 4.25 9.99 -4.64
C GLY A 460 4.96 8.74 -4.18
N ARG A 461 5.35 8.73 -2.91
CA ARG A 461 5.88 7.53 -2.23
C ARG A 461 5.25 7.46 -0.86
N GLU A 462 4.64 6.32 -0.55
CA GLU A 462 3.82 6.15 0.65
C GLU A 462 4.66 5.90 1.89
N ALA A 463 5.73 5.15 1.74
CA ALA A 463 6.62 4.76 2.83
C ALA A 463 8.07 4.64 2.35
N GLY A 464 8.99 4.57 3.31
CA GLY A 464 10.42 4.36 3.08
C GLY A 464 11.18 5.60 2.59
N SER A 465 12.50 5.53 2.56
CA SER A 465 13.40 6.55 2.05
C SER A 465 13.03 7.98 2.47
N ASP A 466 12.77 8.86 1.50
CA ASP A 466 12.41 10.27 1.71
C ASP A 466 10.90 10.56 1.62
N SER A 467 10.05 9.53 1.65
CA SER A 467 8.58 9.65 1.62
C SER A 467 8.01 10.57 2.71
N TRP A 468 8.72 10.73 3.84
CA TRP A 468 8.37 11.68 4.89
C TRP A 468 8.19 13.13 4.38
N LYS A 469 8.85 13.50 3.27
CA LYS A 469 8.72 14.82 2.64
C LYS A 469 7.31 15.07 2.10
N ALA A 470 6.57 14.03 1.71
CA ALA A 470 5.17 14.14 1.30
C ALA A 470 4.27 14.62 2.45
N TYR A 471 4.62 14.29 3.69
CA TYR A 471 3.89 14.65 4.91
C TYR A 471 4.31 16.00 5.49
N MET A 472 5.20 16.74 4.81
CA MET A 472 5.71 18.03 5.27
C MET A 472 5.60 19.09 4.18
N ARG A 473 5.67 20.35 4.58
CA ARG A 473 5.81 21.49 3.66
C ARG A 473 7.22 22.04 3.71
N ARG A 474 7.84 22.20 2.57
CA ARG A 474 9.13 22.86 2.43
C ARG A 474 8.96 24.38 2.45
N GLN A 475 9.80 25.08 3.19
CA GLN A 475 9.84 26.54 3.27
C GLN A 475 11.26 27.04 3.04
N THR A 476 11.43 27.90 2.05
CA THR A 476 12.67 28.65 1.84
C THR A 476 12.67 29.86 2.78
N GLN A 477 13.79 30.10 3.46
CA GLN A 477 13.98 31.14 4.45
C GLN A 477 15.24 31.91 4.12
N THR A 478 15.16 33.25 4.05
CA THR A 478 16.32 34.13 3.92
C THR A 478 16.40 35.00 5.19
N ILE A 479 17.56 35.01 5.83
CA ILE A 479 17.82 35.81 7.02
C ILE A 479 18.88 36.81 6.64
N ASN A 480 18.52 38.09 6.66
CA ASN A 480 19.46 39.21 6.58
C ASN A 480 19.95 39.55 8.00
N TYR A 481 21.26 39.44 8.24
CA TYR A 481 21.89 39.83 9.49
C TYR A 481 22.80 41.08 9.37
N SER A 482 22.70 41.79 8.23
CA SER A 482 23.34 43.07 8.00
C SER A 482 22.42 44.23 8.39
N SER A 483 22.99 45.44 8.47
CA SER A 483 22.22 46.67 8.61
C SER A 483 21.72 47.23 7.27
N GLU A 484 22.08 46.60 6.14
CA GLU A 484 21.73 47.05 4.80
C GLU A 484 20.63 46.15 4.19
N LEU A 485 19.80 46.73 3.35
CA LEU A 485 18.82 46.00 2.54
C LEU A 485 19.20 46.09 1.06
N PRO A 486 19.98 45.15 0.52
CA PRO A 486 20.33 45.15 -0.90
C PRO A 486 19.07 44.81 -1.71
N LEU A 487 18.47 45.82 -2.32
CA LEU A 487 17.31 45.63 -3.19
C LEU A 487 17.75 45.12 -4.56
N ALA A 488 16.97 44.22 -5.13
CA ALA A 488 17.20 43.77 -6.48
C ALA A 488 17.11 44.93 -7.47
N GLN A 489 17.93 44.89 -8.54
CA GLN A 489 17.93 45.87 -9.63
C GLN A 489 18.33 47.28 -9.21
N GLY A 490 18.99 47.47 -8.07
CA GLY A 490 19.52 48.76 -7.65
C GLY A 490 18.45 49.83 -7.35
N VAL A 491 17.22 49.41 -7.04
CA VAL A 491 16.11 50.30 -6.68
C VAL A 491 16.48 51.06 -5.40
N LYS A 492 16.32 52.36 -5.42
CA LYS A 492 16.52 53.24 -4.25
C LYS A 492 15.21 53.93 -3.93
N PHE A 493 14.87 53.99 -2.67
CA PHE A 493 13.74 54.73 -2.14
C PHE A 493 14.26 55.88 -1.29
N ASP A 494 13.66 57.06 -1.41
CA ASP A 494 13.80 58.13 -0.45
C ASP A 494 12.82 57.85 0.70
N ILE A 495 13.33 57.51 1.86
CA ILE A 495 12.54 57.19 3.06
C ILE A 495 12.53 58.31 4.10
N GLY A 496 13.02 59.51 3.74
CA GLY A 496 13.02 60.68 4.62
C GLY A 496 14.22 60.74 5.54
#